data_c41d92b3c6c8e5487871ccedd2d9a187
#
_entry.id   c41d92b3c6c8e5487871ccedd2d9a187
#
_cell.length_a   1.000
_cell.length_b   1.000
_cell.length_c   1.000
_cell.angle_alpha   90.00
_cell.angle_beta   90.00
_cell.angle_gamma   90.00
#
_symmetry.space_group_name_H-M   'P 1'
#
loop_
_entity.id
_entity.type
_entity.pdbx_description
1 polymer ?
#
loop_
_entity_poly.entity_id
_entity_poly.type
_entity_poly.pdbx_seq_one_letter_code
_entity_poly.pdbx_strand_id
1 'polypeptide(L)'
;KTIADYAKYILKNDSDITKQEIDAQYYDVSFAPFEGWDVEKASQTLTWWEAFVQIKHSRVLNRESASLKNTMYILGALYFLEIKFLDKITKETKESNRPDIESSIFLLKDWEYNHTSLRSVQLPSIGDSIIIDGGGV
;
A
#
# COMPACT_ATOMS: atom_id res chain seq x y z
N LYS A 1 17.07 -8.91 12.95
CA LYS A 1 16.71 -9.40 11.60
C LYS A 1 17.19 -8.40 10.57
N THR A 2 17.72 -8.89 9.48
CA THR A 2 18.24 -8.12 8.36
C THR A 2 17.26 -8.15 7.17
N ILE A 3 17.47 -7.32 6.16
CA ILE A 3 16.67 -7.37 4.91
C ILE A 3 16.78 -8.74 4.22
N ALA A 4 17.93 -9.42 4.35
CA ALA A 4 18.13 -10.77 3.83
C ALA A 4 17.26 -11.82 4.55
N ASP A 5 17.06 -11.67 5.86
CA ASP A 5 16.16 -12.54 6.62
C ASP A 5 14.71 -12.38 6.17
N TYR A 6 14.30 -11.13 5.89
CA TYR A 6 12.98 -10.84 5.35
C TYR A 6 12.82 -11.36 3.92
N ALA A 7 13.82 -11.16 3.06
CA ALA A 7 13.81 -11.70 1.70
C ALA A 7 13.62 -13.21 1.70
N LYS A 8 14.43 -13.92 2.49
CA LYS A 8 14.34 -15.38 2.61
C LYS A 8 12.96 -15.85 3.05
N TYR A 9 12.35 -15.15 4.01
CA TYR A 9 11.02 -15.53 4.51
C TYR A 9 9.93 -15.20 3.50
N ILE A 10 9.92 -13.98 2.96
CA ILE A 10 8.86 -13.48 2.09
C ILE A 10 8.88 -14.20 0.76
N LEU A 11 10.03 -14.29 0.08
CA LEU A 11 10.14 -14.94 -1.23
C LEU A 11 9.86 -16.44 -1.18
N LYS A 12 10.10 -17.08 -0.03
CA LYS A 12 9.71 -18.49 0.17
C LYS A 12 8.19 -18.66 0.25
N ASN A 13 7.48 -17.71 0.85
CA ASN A 13 6.03 -17.82 1.11
C ASN A 13 5.17 -17.14 0.04
N ASP A 14 5.72 -16.16 -0.66
CA ASP A 14 5.04 -15.39 -1.72
C ASP A 14 6.07 -15.00 -2.81
N SER A 15 6.37 -15.94 -3.70
CA SER A 15 7.32 -15.70 -4.80
C SER A 15 6.81 -14.68 -5.82
N ASP A 16 5.49 -14.52 -5.92
CA ASP A 16 4.86 -13.62 -6.89
C ASP A 16 4.96 -12.13 -6.48
N ILE A 17 5.41 -11.86 -5.26
CA ILE A 17 5.65 -10.48 -4.79
C ILE A 17 6.54 -9.68 -5.75
N THR A 18 7.49 -10.33 -6.41
CA THR A 18 8.43 -9.69 -7.33
C THR A 18 7.80 -9.24 -8.65
N LYS A 19 6.62 -9.76 -8.96
CA LYS A 19 5.86 -9.46 -10.20
C LYS A 19 4.70 -8.50 -9.95
N GLN A 20 4.36 -8.30 -8.69
CA GLN A 20 3.19 -7.52 -8.33
C GLN A 20 3.41 -6.03 -8.61
N GLU A 21 2.52 -5.45 -9.41
CA GLU A 21 2.53 -4.04 -9.77
C GLU A 21 1.55 -3.24 -8.91
N ILE A 22 1.90 -1.99 -8.72
CA ILE A 22 1.09 -0.97 -8.06
C ILE A 22 0.89 0.18 -9.03
N ASP A 23 -0.35 0.62 -9.15
CA ASP A 23 -0.73 1.80 -9.92
C ASP A 23 -0.73 3.03 -9.01
N ALA A 24 0.05 4.04 -9.37
CA ALA A 24 0.00 5.36 -8.74
C ALA A 24 -1.03 6.23 -9.44
N GLN A 25 -2.24 6.31 -8.88
CA GLN A 25 -3.45 6.85 -9.53
C GLN A 25 -3.30 8.28 -10.08
N TYR A 26 -2.55 9.15 -9.38
CA TYR A 26 -2.40 10.55 -9.81
C TYR A 26 -1.32 10.77 -10.86
N TYR A 27 -0.47 9.79 -11.11
CA TYR A 27 0.69 9.95 -11.97
C TYR A 27 0.62 9.11 -13.24
N ASP A 28 -0.44 8.31 -13.39
CA ASP A 28 -0.61 7.34 -14.50
C ASP A 28 0.66 6.48 -14.70
N VAL A 29 1.22 6.00 -13.61
CA VAL A 29 2.45 5.20 -13.57
C VAL A 29 2.23 3.93 -12.76
N SER A 30 2.60 2.80 -13.35
CA SER A 30 2.67 1.52 -12.65
C SER A 30 4.12 1.17 -12.32
N PHE A 31 4.35 0.55 -11.18
CA PHE A 31 5.67 0.09 -10.78
C PHE A 31 5.58 -1.13 -9.85
N ALA A 32 6.62 -1.97 -9.89
CA ALA A 32 6.75 -3.13 -9.02
C ALA A 32 7.82 -2.88 -7.95
N PRO A 33 7.43 -2.59 -6.70
CA PRO A 33 8.38 -2.20 -5.66
C PRO A 33 9.37 -3.30 -5.30
N PHE A 34 9.04 -4.57 -5.56
CA PHE A 34 9.87 -5.72 -5.26
C PHE A 34 10.46 -6.40 -6.50
N GLU A 35 10.41 -5.73 -7.65
CA GLU A 35 10.98 -6.26 -8.89
C GLU A 35 12.46 -6.62 -8.71
N GLY A 36 12.81 -7.84 -9.13
CA GLY A 36 14.17 -8.34 -9.06
C GLY A 36 14.70 -8.60 -7.65
N TRP A 37 13.84 -8.57 -6.61
CA TRP A 37 14.28 -8.87 -5.25
C TRP A 37 14.80 -10.30 -5.14
N ASP A 38 16.00 -10.44 -4.62
CA ASP A 38 16.75 -11.68 -4.53
C ASP A 38 17.29 -11.92 -3.12
N VAL A 39 17.33 -13.17 -2.68
CA VAL A 39 17.77 -13.53 -1.31
C VAL A 39 19.25 -13.28 -1.12
N GLU A 40 20.08 -13.59 -2.14
CA GLU A 40 21.54 -13.50 -2.01
C GLU A 40 22.02 -12.05 -2.01
N LYS A 41 21.33 -11.17 -2.74
CA LYS A 41 21.66 -9.75 -2.89
C LYS A 41 20.53 -8.84 -2.37
N ALA A 42 19.85 -9.26 -1.32
CA ALA A 42 18.61 -8.64 -0.87
C ALA A 42 18.67 -7.12 -0.61
N SER A 43 19.82 -6.61 -0.16
CA SER A 43 20.01 -5.17 0.05
C SER A 43 20.34 -4.39 -1.21
N GLN A 44 20.84 -5.06 -2.26
CA GLN A 44 21.32 -4.42 -3.49
C GLN A 44 20.27 -4.44 -4.59
N THR A 45 19.38 -5.42 -4.58
CA THR A 45 18.35 -5.60 -5.60
C THR A 45 17.14 -4.70 -5.41
N LEU A 46 16.93 -4.17 -4.20
CA LEU A 46 15.91 -3.15 -3.95
C LEU A 46 16.54 -1.75 -3.93
N THR A 47 16.52 -1.07 -5.04
CA THR A 47 17.13 0.27 -5.21
C THR A 47 16.59 1.30 -4.22
N TRP A 48 15.29 1.25 -3.91
CA TRP A 48 14.66 2.13 -2.91
C TRP A 48 15.10 1.81 -1.48
N TRP A 49 15.40 0.54 -1.18
CA TRP A 49 15.95 0.16 0.13
C TRP A 49 17.39 0.65 0.29
N GLU A 50 18.20 0.50 -0.75
CA GLU A 50 19.56 1.03 -0.77
C GLU A 50 19.55 2.56 -0.59
N ALA A 51 18.69 3.26 -1.31
CA ALA A 51 18.50 4.72 -1.17
C ALA A 51 18.10 5.11 0.27
N PHE A 52 17.17 4.37 0.88
CA PHE A 52 16.77 4.58 2.27
C PHE A 52 17.95 4.43 3.23
N VAL A 53 18.73 3.35 3.07
CA VAL A 53 19.91 3.10 3.92
C VAL A 53 20.95 4.20 3.76
N GLN A 54 21.23 4.64 2.54
CA GLN A 54 22.16 5.73 2.24
C GLN A 54 21.72 7.06 2.91
N ILE A 55 20.46 7.42 2.79
CA ILE A 55 19.89 8.61 3.43
C ILE A 55 19.98 8.51 4.95
N LYS A 56 19.67 7.34 5.51
CA LYS A 56 19.73 7.09 6.94
C LYS A 56 21.13 7.30 7.51
N HIS A 57 22.15 6.84 6.80
CA HIS A 57 23.54 6.93 7.27
C HIS A 57 24.19 8.28 7.01
N SER A 58 23.86 8.96 5.93
CA SER A 58 24.42 10.28 5.61
C SER A 58 23.46 11.11 4.77
N ARG A 59 22.53 11.76 5.44
CA ARG A 59 21.48 12.60 4.81
C ARG A 59 22.06 13.72 3.94
N VAL A 60 23.18 14.32 4.36
CA VAL A 60 23.77 15.45 3.65
C VAL A 60 24.45 15.02 2.35
N LEU A 61 25.16 13.90 2.38
CA LEU A 61 25.91 13.39 1.23
C LEU A 61 25.03 12.68 0.20
N ASN A 62 23.88 12.14 0.63
CA ASN A 62 23.02 11.31 -0.20
C ASN A 62 21.65 11.96 -0.48
N ARG A 63 21.60 13.30 -0.59
CA ARG A 63 20.34 14.03 -0.84
C ARG A 63 19.66 13.61 -2.14
N GLU A 64 20.43 13.25 -3.16
CA GLU A 64 19.91 12.81 -4.46
C GLU A 64 19.14 11.49 -4.36
N SER A 65 19.48 10.65 -3.38
CA SER A 65 18.75 9.40 -3.12
C SER A 65 17.34 9.64 -2.54
N ALA A 66 17.08 10.85 -2.00
CA ALA A 66 15.76 11.27 -1.52
C ALA A 66 14.88 11.77 -2.68
N SER A 67 14.74 10.96 -3.74
CA SER A 67 13.92 11.30 -4.89
C SER A 67 12.45 10.94 -4.68
N LEU A 68 11.55 11.62 -5.41
CA LEU A 68 10.13 11.29 -5.44
C LEU A 68 9.92 9.82 -5.85
N LYS A 69 10.69 9.34 -6.83
CA LYS A 69 10.66 7.95 -7.27
C LYS A 69 10.90 6.98 -6.11
N ASN A 70 12.00 7.16 -5.38
CA ASN A 70 12.32 6.28 -4.24
C ASN A 70 11.27 6.36 -3.14
N THR A 71 10.73 7.56 -2.88
CA THR A 71 9.63 7.75 -1.93
C THR A 71 8.38 6.98 -2.35
N MET A 72 7.99 7.06 -3.62
CA MET A 72 6.83 6.33 -4.15
C MET A 72 7.03 4.82 -4.05
N TYR A 73 8.23 4.32 -4.36
CA TYR A 73 8.54 2.89 -4.22
C TYR A 73 8.47 2.42 -2.77
N ILE A 74 8.99 3.19 -1.82
CA ILE A 74 8.93 2.87 -0.38
C ILE A 74 7.48 2.84 0.10
N LEU A 75 6.69 3.87 -0.21
CA LEU A 75 5.30 3.95 0.20
C LEU A 75 4.45 2.86 -0.46
N GLY A 76 4.68 2.59 -1.74
CA GLY A 76 4.01 1.51 -2.45
C GLY A 76 4.37 0.13 -1.89
N ALA A 77 5.65 -0.11 -1.55
CA ALA A 77 6.07 -1.34 -0.90
C ALA A 77 5.37 -1.53 0.46
N LEU A 78 5.27 -0.47 1.27
CA LEU A 78 4.57 -0.50 2.55
C LEU A 78 3.09 -0.82 2.36
N TYR A 79 2.42 -0.10 1.47
CA TYR A 79 1.02 -0.32 1.13
C TYR A 79 0.75 -1.77 0.71
N PHE A 80 1.59 -2.31 -0.17
CA PHE A 80 1.50 -3.69 -0.60
C PHE A 80 1.62 -4.68 0.57
N LEU A 81 2.62 -4.49 1.43
CA LEU A 81 2.84 -5.37 2.57
C LEU A 81 1.69 -5.31 3.58
N GLU A 82 1.07 -4.14 3.78
CA GLU A 82 -0.11 -3.99 4.63
C GLU A 82 -1.30 -4.79 4.09
N ILE A 83 -1.59 -4.69 2.79
CA ILE A 83 -2.66 -5.47 2.14
C ILE A 83 -2.42 -6.96 2.31
N LYS A 84 -1.21 -7.43 2.00
CA LYS A 84 -0.86 -8.85 2.13
C LYS A 84 -0.92 -9.35 3.56
N PHE A 85 -0.50 -8.53 4.51
CA PHE A 85 -0.56 -8.87 5.94
C PHE A 85 -1.99 -9.01 6.42
N LEU A 86 -2.87 -8.10 6.05
CA LEU A 86 -4.29 -8.17 6.42
C LEU A 86 -4.98 -9.35 5.74
N ASP A 87 -4.72 -9.59 4.47
CA ASP A 87 -5.26 -10.77 3.77
C ASP A 87 -4.86 -12.08 4.48
N LYS A 88 -3.61 -12.18 4.90
CA LYS A 88 -3.13 -13.33 5.65
C LYS A 88 -3.84 -13.49 6.99
N ILE A 89 -3.95 -12.42 7.79
CA ILE A 89 -4.66 -12.45 9.08
C ILE A 89 -6.11 -12.89 8.87
N THR A 90 -6.81 -12.29 7.92
CA THR A 90 -8.21 -12.60 7.63
C THR A 90 -8.39 -14.08 7.26
N LYS A 91 -7.48 -14.64 6.47
CA LYS A 91 -7.50 -16.07 6.12
C LYS A 91 -7.24 -16.97 7.34
N GLU A 92 -6.33 -16.58 8.21
CA GLU A 92 -5.98 -17.34 9.41
C GLU A 92 -7.09 -17.27 10.48
N THR A 93 -7.74 -16.13 10.64
CA THR A 93 -8.82 -15.93 11.60
C THR A 93 -10.18 -16.40 11.10
N LYS A 94 -10.28 -16.75 9.80
CA LYS A 94 -11.54 -17.09 9.13
C LYS A 94 -12.61 -16.00 9.24
N GLU A 95 -12.18 -14.76 9.38
CA GLU A 95 -13.10 -13.63 9.37
C GLU A 95 -13.67 -13.41 7.98
N SER A 96 -14.98 -13.25 7.91
CA SER A 96 -15.68 -13.05 6.61
C SER A 96 -15.48 -11.65 6.03
N ASN A 97 -15.06 -10.70 6.85
CA ASN A 97 -14.88 -9.30 6.46
C ASN A 97 -13.40 -8.96 6.46
N ARG A 98 -12.77 -9.07 5.29
CA ARG A 98 -11.44 -8.51 5.07
C ARG A 98 -11.57 -6.99 5.01
N PRO A 99 -10.88 -6.23 5.87
CA PRO A 99 -10.86 -4.78 5.73
C PRO A 99 -10.17 -4.41 4.42
N ASP A 100 -10.83 -3.60 3.61
CA ASP A 100 -10.20 -2.99 2.46
C ASP A 100 -9.36 -1.81 2.92
N ILE A 101 -8.07 -1.85 2.63
CA ILE A 101 -7.23 -0.68 2.74
C ILE A 101 -7.36 0.06 1.41
N GLU A 102 -8.26 1.03 1.38
CA GLU A 102 -8.32 1.94 0.26
C GLU A 102 -7.24 3.01 0.39
N SER A 103 -6.51 3.22 -0.67
CA SER A 103 -5.56 4.32 -0.78
C SER A 103 -6.01 5.23 -1.91
N SER A 104 -5.99 6.54 -1.66
CA SER A 104 -6.22 7.52 -2.72
C SER A 104 -5.01 7.65 -3.67
N ILE A 105 -3.87 7.10 -3.31
CA ILE A 105 -2.60 7.24 -4.05
C ILE A 105 -2.28 5.97 -4.82
N PHE A 106 -2.51 4.79 -4.22
CA PHE A 106 -2.08 3.51 -4.76
C PHE A 106 -3.24 2.54 -4.95
N LEU A 107 -3.18 1.79 -6.05
CA LEU A 107 -4.00 0.59 -6.26
C LEU A 107 -3.06 -0.59 -6.55
N LEU A 108 -3.33 -1.71 -5.91
CA LEU A 108 -2.64 -2.95 -6.23
C LEU A 108 -3.28 -3.54 -7.48
N LYS A 109 -2.50 -3.71 -8.54
CA LYS A 109 -2.96 -4.25 -9.81
C LYS A 109 -3.38 -5.71 -9.64
N ASP A 110 -4.44 -6.10 -10.32
CA ASP A 110 -4.99 -7.46 -10.28
C ASP A 110 -5.41 -7.93 -8.87
N TRP A 111 -5.67 -7.00 -7.94
CA TRP A 111 -6.16 -7.29 -6.62
C TRP A 111 -7.69 -7.14 -6.54
N GLU A 112 -8.36 -8.16 -6.04
CA GLU A 112 -9.79 -8.09 -5.78
C GLU A 112 -10.07 -7.29 -4.50
N TYR A 113 -10.46 -6.03 -4.68
CA TYR A 113 -10.95 -5.19 -3.58
C TYR A 113 -12.40 -5.56 -3.25
N ASN A 114 -12.68 -5.81 -1.97
CA ASN A 114 -14.06 -5.97 -1.50
C ASN A 114 -14.74 -4.61 -1.38
N HIS A 115 -15.33 -4.14 -2.45
CA HIS A 115 -16.06 -2.86 -2.47
C HIS A 115 -17.36 -2.84 -1.62
N THR A 116 -17.60 -3.88 -0.82
CA THR A 116 -18.81 -4.00 0.01
C THR A 116 -18.79 -3.16 1.29
N SER A 117 -17.68 -2.56 1.66
CA SER A 117 -17.58 -1.78 2.90
C SER A 117 -17.95 -0.30 2.76
N LEU A 118 -17.96 0.26 1.57
CA LEU A 118 -18.54 1.57 1.33
C LEU A 118 -20.03 1.43 0.99
N ARG A 119 -20.86 1.22 1.98
CA ARG A 119 -22.22 1.73 1.89
C ARG A 119 -22.06 3.22 1.65
N SER A 120 -22.36 3.66 0.44
CA SER A 120 -22.55 5.08 0.18
C SER A 120 -23.52 5.59 1.26
N VAL A 121 -23.00 6.31 2.22
CA VAL A 121 -23.84 7.14 3.07
C VAL A 121 -24.39 8.16 2.10
N GLN A 122 -25.60 7.93 1.60
CA GLN A 122 -26.33 8.97 0.90
C GLN A 122 -26.47 10.10 1.92
N LEU A 123 -25.62 11.09 1.80
CA LEU A 123 -25.85 12.35 2.46
C LEU A 123 -27.24 12.83 1.99
N PRO A 124 -28.15 13.15 2.91
CA PRO A 124 -29.43 13.72 2.52
C PRO A 124 -29.15 14.91 1.61
N SER A 125 -29.77 14.93 0.45
CA SER A 125 -29.63 16.05 -0.48
C SER A 125 -29.92 17.35 0.27
N ILE A 126 -29.03 18.33 0.14
CA ILE A 126 -29.23 19.69 0.71
C ILE A 126 -30.40 20.33 -0.03
N GLY A 127 -31.59 19.84 0.22
CA GLY A 127 -32.79 20.27 -0.48
C GLY A 127 -34.07 19.81 0.20
N ASP A 128 -34.00 18.89 1.11
CA ASP A 128 -35.16 18.52 1.92
C ASP A 128 -35.28 19.56 3.05
N SER A 129 -36.11 20.55 2.76
CA SER A 129 -36.52 21.56 3.72
C SER A 129 -37.03 20.87 4.98
N ILE A 130 -36.36 21.13 6.11
CA ILE A 130 -36.85 20.80 7.43
C ILE A 130 -38.11 21.66 7.61
N ILE A 131 -39.29 21.07 7.40
CA ILE A 131 -40.54 21.68 7.84
C ILE A 131 -40.53 21.56 9.36
N ILE A 132 -40.14 22.64 10.03
CA ILE A 132 -40.35 22.77 11.47
C ILE A 132 -41.84 23.10 11.60
N ASP A 133 -42.64 22.08 11.89
CA ASP A 133 -44.04 22.27 12.26
C ASP A 133 -44.06 22.98 13.61
N GLY A 134 -44.22 24.28 13.55
CA GLY A 134 -44.42 25.15 14.71
C GLY A 134 -45.80 24.94 15.26
N GLY A 135 -45.98 23.98 16.14
CA GLY A 135 -47.18 23.86 16.93
C GLY A 135 -47.39 25.12 17.75
N GLY A 136 -48.30 25.97 17.29
CA GLY A 136 -48.84 27.09 18.04
C GLY A 136 -49.90 26.61 19.02
N VAL A 137 -49.82 27.13 20.20
CA VAL A 137 -50.78 27.07 21.28
C VAL A 137 -52.09 27.70 20.87
#